data_e1b91964b1581faac9519e54edbd73c0
#
_entry.id   e1b91964b1581faac9519e54edbd73c0
#
_cell.length_a   1.000
_cell.length_b   1.000
_cell.length_c   1.000
_cell.angle_alpha   90.00
_cell.angle_beta   90.00
_cell.angle_gamma   90.00
#
_symmetry.space_group_name_H-M   'P 1'
#
loop_
_entity.id
_entity.type
_entity.pdbx_description
1 polymer ?
#
loop_
_entity_poly.entity_id
_entity_poly.type
_entity_poly.pdbx_seq_one_letter_code
_entity_poly.pdbx_strand_id
1 'polypeptide(L)'
;MAITDESILKQLRKLKVCFLKYYPVRVKKNIGIEQQLARQMVWDFKDGKNFEQVAVRVAAELKSQFGEKVTEIVFCCVPASSAEKNEIRYKEFSRIVCELSGAINGYPHISVQGERLAVHEHNTEKSITKVQVVDFDEPFFANKSCLVFDDVITRGISFGTFANKLEAFGANVLGGFFLGKTTYEVS
;
A
#
# COMPACT_ATOMS: atom_id res chain seq x y z
N MET A 1 9.52 6.26 -18.11
CA MET A 1 10.88 6.19 -17.54
C MET A 1 11.00 4.92 -16.71
N ALA A 2 11.98 4.07 -17.01
CA ALA A 2 12.17 2.81 -16.28
C ALA A 2 12.70 3.08 -14.86
N ILE A 3 12.35 2.22 -13.90
CA ILE A 3 12.91 2.25 -12.55
C ILE A 3 14.31 1.65 -12.63
N THR A 4 15.32 2.41 -12.17
CA THR A 4 16.72 1.98 -12.15
C THR A 4 17.23 1.69 -10.74
N ASP A 5 16.47 1.99 -9.70
CA ASP A 5 16.82 1.71 -8.31
C ASP A 5 16.68 0.21 -8.03
N GLU A 6 17.82 -0.47 -7.87
CA GLU A 6 17.87 -1.92 -7.60
C GLU A 6 17.19 -2.31 -6.29
N SER A 7 17.17 -1.44 -5.27
CA SER A 7 16.47 -1.71 -4.02
C SER A 7 14.96 -1.81 -4.21
N ILE A 8 14.40 -0.95 -5.04
CA ILE A 8 12.98 -0.96 -5.43
C ILE A 8 12.69 -2.18 -6.31
N LEU A 9 13.54 -2.44 -7.32
CA LEU A 9 13.37 -3.59 -8.21
C LEU A 9 13.39 -4.91 -7.45
N LYS A 10 14.25 -5.04 -6.43
CA LYS A 10 14.28 -6.20 -5.54
C LYS A 10 12.93 -6.45 -4.87
N GLN A 11 12.28 -5.40 -4.36
CA GLN A 11 10.94 -5.52 -3.77
C GLN A 11 9.89 -5.91 -4.80
N LEU A 12 9.98 -5.37 -6.02
CA LEU A 12 9.03 -5.65 -7.10
C LEU A 12 9.14 -7.08 -7.67
N ARG A 13 10.23 -7.79 -7.42
CA ARG A 13 10.39 -9.21 -7.81
C ARG A 13 9.69 -10.18 -6.85
N LYS A 14 9.29 -9.71 -5.67
CA LYS A 14 8.59 -10.52 -4.67
C LYS A 14 7.14 -10.78 -5.06
N LEU A 15 6.42 -11.58 -4.27
CA LEU A 15 4.99 -11.83 -4.45
C LEU A 15 4.21 -10.51 -4.61
N LYS A 16 3.40 -10.44 -5.65
CA LYS A 16 2.47 -9.34 -5.89
C LYS A 16 1.12 -9.89 -6.30
N VAL A 17 0.07 -9.45 -5.61
CA VAL A 17 -1.31 -9.76 -5.96
C VAL A 17 -2.05 -8.45 -6.22
N CYS A 18 -2.65 -8.33 -7.40
CA CYS A 18 -3.46 -7.18 -7.78
C CYS A 18 -4.90 -7.66 -8.00
N PHE A 19 -5.84 -7.10 -7.26
CA PHE A 19 -7.24 -7.57 -7.28
C PHE A 19 -8.03 -7.03 -8.47
N LEU A 20 -7.73 -5.81 -8.91
CA LEU A 20 -8.44 -5.11 -9.97
C LEU A 20 -7.47 -4.45 -10.94
N LYS A 21 -7.94 -4.23 -12.18
CA LYS A 21 -7.33 -3.27 -13.09
C LYS A 21 -7.90 -1.87 -12.78
N TYR A 22 -7.04 -0.91 -12.47
CA TYR A 22 -7.43 0.46 -12.20
C TYR A 22 -7.17 1.36 -13.40
N TYR A 23 -8.22 1.98 -13.91
CA TYR A 23 -8.16 2.89 -15.05
C TYR A 23 -8.24 4.33 -14.55
N PRO A 24 -7.14 5.11 -14.54
CA PRO A 24 -7.16 6.48 -14.08
C PRO A 24 -8.02 7.38 -14.97
N VAL A 25 -8.44 8.54 -14.44
CA VAL A 25 -9.37 9.47 -15.11
C VAL A 25 -8.90 9.88 -16.51
N ARG A 26 -7.59 9.96 -16.72
CA ARG A 26 -7.02 10.29 -18.03
C ARG A 26 -7.29 9.26 -19.13
N VAL A 27 -7.63 8.02 -18.74
CA VAL A 27 -8.11 7.00 -19.68
C VAL A 27 -9.58 7.25 -19.98
N LYS A 28 -9.86 8.03 -21.02
CA LYS A 28 -11.21 8.47 -21.36
C LYS A 28 -11.90 7.64 -22.46
N LYS A 29 -11.11 6.94 -23.29
CA LYS A 29 -11.65 6.19 -24.44
C LYS A 29 -12.12 4.81 -24.00
N ASN A 30 -13.35 4.46 -24.44
CA ASN A 30 -13.90 3.11 -24.42
C ASN A 30 -13.86 2.39 -23.06
N ILE A 31 -14.05 3.13 -21.97
CA ILE A 31 -14.20 2.53 -20.66
C ILE A 31 -15.61 1.94 -20.55
N GLY A 32 -15.69 0.61 -20.47
CA GLY A 32 -16.94 -0.11 -20.21
C GLY A 32 -17.39 -0.03 -18.75
N ILE A 33 -18.53 -0.63 -18.48
CA ILE A 33 -19.13 -0.62 -17.13
C ILE A 33 -18.21 -1.27 -16.09
N GLU A 34 -17.57 -2.40 -16.41
CA GLU A 34 -16.68 -3.11 -15.50
C GLU A 34 -15.47 -2.25 -15.10
N GLN A 35 -14.87 -1.54 -16.06
CA GLN A 35 -13.75 -0.65 -15.81
C GLN A 35 -14.16 0.56 -14.97
N GLN A 36 -15.37 1.09 -15.19
CA GLN A 36 -15.92 2.17 -14.37
C GLN A 36 -16.18 1.71 -12.94
N LEU A 37 -16.76 0.52 -12.76
CA LEU A 37 -16.98 -0.06 -11.43
C LEU A 37 -15.67 -0.33 -10.69
N ALA A 38 -14.65 -0.85 -11.36
CA ALA A 38 -13.34 -1.05 -10.77
C ALA A 38 -12.70 0.29 -10.33
N ARG A 39 -12.82 1.32 -11.17
CA ARG A 39 -12.36 2.68 -10.81
C ARG A 39 -13.09 3.22 -9.59
N GLN A 40 -14.41 3.09 -9.57
CA GLN A 40 -15.24 3.56 -8.45
C GLN A 40 -14.91 2.83 -7.16
N MET A 41 -14.67 1.53 -7.20
CA MET A 41 -14.27 0.75 -6.03
C MET A 41 -12.95 1.25 -5.43
N VAL A 42 -11.97 1.60 -6.26
CA VAL A 42 -10.70 2.18 -5.79
C VAL A 42 -10.92 3.56 -5.17
N TRP A 43 -11.77 4.40 -5.76
CA TRP A 43 -12.07 5.73 -5.21
C TRP A 43 -12.83 5.62 -3.89
N ASP A 44 -13.83 4.78 -3.81
CA ASP A 44 -14.59 4.53 -2.59
C ASP A 44 -13.67 4.05 -1.47
N PHE A 45 -12.80 3.10 -1.77
CA PHE A 45 -11.80 2.62 -0.81
C PHE A 45 -10.87 3.75 -0.31
N LYS A 46 -10.38 4.58 -1.20
CA LYS A 46 -9.54 5.74 -0.83
C LYS A 46 -10.24 6.70 0.12
N ASP A 47 -11.54 6.84 -0.02
CA ASP A 47 -12.40 7.69 0.80
C ASP A 47 -12.95 6.98 2.06
N GLY A 48 -12.51 5.77 2.35
CA GLY A 48 -12.97 4.97 3.48
C GLY A 48 -14.38 4.44 3.34
N LYS A 49 -14.83 4.22 2.09
CA LYS A 49 -16.15 3.68 1.77
C LYS A 49 -16.02 2.26 1.19
N ASN A 50 -17.01 1.41 1.46
CA ASN A 50 -17.10 0.05 0.90
C ASN A 50 -15.84 -0.81 1.10
N PHE A 51 -15.05 -0.52 2.13
CA PHE A 51 -13.78 -1.20 2.41
C PHE A 51 -13.96 -2.61 2.97
N GLU A 52 -15.13 -2.92 3.52
CA GLU A 52 -15.42 -4.24 4.10
C GLU A 52 -15.31 -5.35 3.04
N GLN A 53 -15.82 -5.10 1.84
CA GLN A 53 -15.72 -6.05 0.72
C GLN A 53 -14.26 -6.28 0.32
N VAL A 54 -13.46 -5.22 0.30
CA VAL A 54 -12.03 -5.30 0.03
C VAL A 54 -11.32 -6.09 1.12
N ALA A 55 -11.66 -5.83 2.39
CA ALA A 55 -11.08 -6.53 3.53
C ALA A 55 -11.36 -8.05 3.49
N VAL A 56 -12.57 -8.46 3.13
CA VAL A 56 -12.92 -9.87 2.96
C VAL A 56 -12.05 -10.54 1.88
N ARG A 57 -11.89 -9.89 0.74
CA ARG A 57 -11.05 -10.41 -0.37
C ARG A 57 -9.58 -10.50 0.03
N VAL A 58 -9.06 -9.47 0.67
CA VAL A 58 -7.66 -9.44 1.13
C VAL A 58 -7.39 -10.51 2.18
N ALA A 59 -8.30 -10.67 3.15
CA ALA A 59 -8.19 -11.71 4.17
C ALA A 59 -8.22 -13.12 3.57
N ALA A 60 -9.09 -13.36 2.60
CA ALA A 60 -9.15 -14.65 1.89
C ALA A 60 -7.85 -14.93 1.14
N GLU A 61 -7.27 -13.93 0.48
CA GLU A 61 -6.01 -14.05 -0.25
C GLU A 61 -4.83 -14.32 0.72
N LEU A 62 -4.79 -13.65 1.87
CA LEU A 62 -3.79 -13.91 2.90
C LEU A 62 -3.82 -15.38 3.36
N LYS A 63 -5.00 -15.91 3.64
CA LYS A 63 -5.17 -17.31 4.01
C LYS A 63 -4.77 -18.26 2.87
N SER A 64 -5.12 -17.95 1.65
CA SER A 64 -4.79 -18.74 0.47
C SER A 64 -3.27 -18.81 0.25
N GLN A 65 -2.57 -17.67 0.37
CA GLN A 65 -1.13 -17.59 0.14
C GLN A 65 -0.30 -18.22 1.26
N PHE A 66 -0.71 -18.04 2.51
CA PHE A 66 0.14 -18.34 3.67
C PHE A 66 -0.39 -19.45 4.57
N GLY A 67 -1.65 -19.87 4.42
CA GLY A 67 -2.25 -20.90 5.24
C GLY A 67 -2.17 -20.59 6.73
N GLU A 68 -1.76 -21.54 7.55
CA GLU A 68 -1.64 -21.39 9.01
C GLU A 68 -0.55 -20.38 9.41
N LYS A 69 0.46 -20.16 8.56
CA LYS A 69 1.53 -19.19 8.81
C LYS A 69 1.03 -17.73 8.83
N VAL A 70 -0.19 -17.47 8.37
CA VAL A 70 -0.77 -16.12 8.39
C VAL A 70 -0.78 -15.51 9.78
N THR A 71 -0.88 -16.32 10.84
CA THR A 71 -0.87 -15.85 12.24
C THR A 71 0.48 -15.29 12.70
N GLU A 72 1.54 -15.54 11.96
CA GLU A 72 2.88 -15.02 12.21
C GLU A 72 3.23 -13.79 11.33
N ILE A 73 2.33 -13.43 10.42
CA ILE A 73 2.56 -12.36 9.45
C ILE A 73 1.93 -11.05 9.94
N VAL A 74 2.71 -9.98 9.90
CA VAL A 74 2.22 -8.62 10.12
C VAL A 74 1.63 -8.08 8.82
N PHE A 75 0.35 -7.73 8.85
CA PHE A 75 -0.31 -7.03 7.77
C PHE A 75 -0.19 -5.52 7.99
N CYS A 76 0.43 -4.82 7.07
CA CYS A 76 0.63 -3.38 7.16
C CYS A 76 0.37 -2.69 5.81
N CYS A 77 -0.12 -1.44 5.88
CA CYS A 77 -0.49 -0.66 4.72
C CYS A 77 0.52 0.46 4.46
N VAL A 78 0.81 0.73 3.20
CA VAL A 78 1.56 1.93 2.81
C VAL A 78 0.75 3.16 3.24
N PRO A 79 1.31 4.05 4.07
CA PRO A 79 0.55 5.15 4.63
C PRO A 79 -0.03 6.09 3.57
N ALA A 80 -1.25 6.59 3.82
CA ALA A 80 -1.85 7.64 3.02
C ALA A 80 -1.15 8.99 3.23
N SER A 81 -1.48 9.98 2.41
CA SER A 81 -0.77 11.28 2.37
C SER A 81 -0.93 12.16 3.61
N SER A 82 -1.88 11.88 4.49
CA SER A 82 -2.10 12.60 5.75
C SER A 82 -2.56 11.65 6.85
N ALA A 83 -2.43 12.10 8.11
CA ALA A 83 -2.90 11.35 9.28
C ALA A 83 -4.40 11.04 9.19
N GLU A 84 -5.21 12.03 8.82
CA GLU A 84 -6.66 11.88 8.66
C GLU A 84 -7.02 10.87 7.57
N LYS A 85 -6.43 11.00 6.39
CA LYS A 85 -6.66 10.06 5.28
C LYS A 85 -6.20 8.65 5.62
N ASN A 86 -5.09 8.53 6.34
CA ASN A 86 -4.56 7.24 6.77
C ASN A 86 -5.50 6.55 7.75
N GLU A 87 -6.06 7.29 8.70
CA GLU A 87 -7.04 6.75 9.65
C GLU A 87 -8.32 6.30 8.95
N ILE A 88 -8.92 7.17 8.14
CA ILE A 88 -10.16 6.87 7.40
C ILE A 88 -9.99 5.64 6.49
N ARG A 89 -8.88 5.54 5.82
CA ARG A 89 -8.63 4.47 4.84
C ARG A 89 -8.26 3.15 5.46
N TYR A 90 -7.39 3.15 6.48
CA TYR A 90 -6.69 1.93 6.88
C TYR A 90 -6.97 1.43 8.30
N LYS A 91 -7.51 2.24 9.21
CA LYS A 91 -7.72 1.82 10.60
C LYS A 91 -8.67 0.64 10.70
N GLU A 92 -9.91 0.81 10.29
CA GLU A 92 -10.93 -0.24 10.34
C GLU A 92 -10.68 -1.33 9.30
N PHE A 93 -10.21 -0.97 8.13
CA PHE A 93 -9.82 -1.92 7.09
C PHE A 93 -8.79 -2.93 7.61
N SER A 94 -7.69 -2.46 8.20
CA SER A 94 -6.66 -3.34 8.75
C SER A 94 -7.17 -4.21 9.88
N ARG A 95 -8.02 -3.65 10.76
CA ARG A 95 -8.66 -4.40 11.84
C ARG A 95 -9.46 -5.57 11.29
N ILE A 96 -10.32 -5.33 10.32
CA ILE A 96 -11.18 -6.38 9.72
C ILE A 96 -10.34 -7.43 8.98
N VAL A 97 -9.36 -7.01 8.18
CA VAL A 97 -8.46 -7.95 7.49
C VAL A 97 -7.79 -8.89 8.48
N CYS A 98 -7.27 -8.36 9.58
CA CYS A 98 -6.56 -9.16 10.58
C CYS A 98 -7.50 -10.04 11.39
N GLU A 99 -8.69 -9.58 11.75
CA GLU A 99 -9.70 -10.41 12.42
C GLU A 99 -10.13 -11.61 11.55
N LEU A 100 -10.35 -11.38 10.25
CA LEU A 100 -10.80 -12.41 9.32
C LEU A 100 -9.68 -13.38 8.92
N SER A 101 -8.45 -12.92 8.82
CA SER A 101 -7.31 -13.73 8.37
C SER A 101 -6.53 -14.39 9.49
N GLY A 102 -6.52 -13.79 10.66
CA GLY A 102 -5.64 -14.15 11.77
C GLY A 102 -4.26 -13.47 11.72
N ALA A 103 -3.99 -12.62 10.73
CA ALA A 103 -2.75 -11.86 10.65
C ALA A 103 -2.61 -10.86 11.80
N ILE A 104 -1.37 -10.49 12.09
CA ILE A 104 -1.04 -9.49 13.11
C ILE A 104 -1.29 -8.10 12.52
N ASN A 105 -2.03 -7.26 13.23
CA ASN A 105 -2.33 -5.91 12.77
C ASN A 105 -1.14 -4.97 12.96
N GLY A 106 -0.54 -4.53 11.85
CA GLY A 106 0.57 -3.57 11.84
C GLY A 106 0.14 -2.10 11.94
N TYR A 107 -1.15 -1.80 11.75
CA TYR A 107 -1.63 -0.41 11.72
C TYR A 107 -1.26 0.39 12.98
N PRO A 108 -1.44 -0.10 14.23
CA PRO A 108 -1.09 0.65 15.43
C PRO A 108 0.40 0.99 15.58
N HIS A 109 1.25 0.31 14.82
CA HIS A 109 2.72 0.44 14.89
C HIS A 109 3.32 1.36 13.82
N ILE A 110 2.46 2.00 13.03
CA ILE A 110 2.84 2.97 11.99
C ILE A 110 1.93 4.17 12.12
N SER A 111 2.48 5.36 12.29
CA SER A 111 1.71 6.58 12.42
C SER A 111 2.18 7.67 11.46
N VAL A 112 1.24 8.49 10.99
CA VAL A 112 1.52 9.64 10.15
C VAL A 112 1.45 10.88 11.03
N GLN A 113 2.58 11.58 11.19
CA GLN A 113 2.71 12.75 12.09
C GLN A 113 2.43 14.09 11.39
N GLY A 114 2.09 14.08 10.12
CA GLY A 114 1.84 15.29 9.36
C GLY A 114 2.86 15.55 8.26
N GLU A 115 2.94 16.79 7.80
CA GLU A 115 3.81 17.19 6.70
C GLU A 115 5.01 17.99 7.23
N ARG A 116 6.21 17.63 6.79
CA ARG A 116 7.42 18.41 6.97
C ARG A 116 7.79 19.09 5.66
N LEU A 117 8.18 20.35 5.73
CA LEU A 117 8.75 21.06 4.59
C LEU A 117 10.20 20.60 4.39
N ALA A 118 10.48 19.98 3.25
CA ALA A 118 11.85 19.70 2.83
C ALA A 118 12.28 20.74 1.79
N VAL A 119 13.42 21.39 2.04
CA VAL A 119 14.03 22.34 1.09
C VAL A 119 15.08 21.57 0.31
N HIS A 120 14.89 21.50 -0.99
CA HIS A 120 15.90 20.96 -1.91
C HIS A 120 16.59 22.11 -2.61
N GLU A 121 17.90 22.20 -2.42
CA GLU A 121 18.75 23.13 -3.17
C GLU A 121 19.32 22.41 -4.39
N HIS A 122 18.79 22.68 -5.55
CA HIS A 122 19.38 22.31 -6.83
C HIS A 122 19.75 23.57 -7.60
N ASN A 123 21.07 23.84 -7.73
CA ASN A 123 21.65 24.86 -8.61
C ASN A 123 20.77 26.11 -8.84
N THR A 124 20.66 26.97 -7.83
CA THR A 124 20.02 28.30 -7.86
C THR A 124 18.49 28.37 -7.70
N GLU A 125 17.75 27.28 -7.75
CA GLU A 125 16.32 27.28 -7.42
C GLU A 125 16.05 26.47 -6.16
N LYS A 126 15.42 27.13 -5.16
CA LYS A 126 14.93 26.47 -3.95
C LYS A 126 13.53 25.93 -4.21
N SER A 127 13.40 24.61 -4.33
CA SER A 127 12.08 23.97 -4.33
C SER A 127 11.71 23.51 -2.94
N ILE A 128 10.52 23.90 -2.47
CA ILE A 128 9.96 23.46 -1.19
C ILE A 128 8.99 22.33 -1.48
N THR A 129 9.32 21.12 -1.02
CA THR A 129 8.44 19.96 -1.16
C THR A 129 7.88 19.60 0.21
N LYS A 130 6.59 19.34 0.28
CA LYS A 130 5.96 18.78 1.48
C LYS A 130 6.29 17.28 1.55
N VAL A 131 6.99 16.89 2.61
CA VAL A 131 7.34 15.50 2.87
C VAL A 131 6.51 14.99 4.04
N GLN A 132 5.84 13.87 3.83
CA GLN A 132 5.12 13.15 4.87
C GLN A 132 6.10 12.60 5.89
N VAL A 133 5.83 12.83 7.17
CA VAL A 133 6.57 12.23 8.27
C VAL A 133 5.81 11.01 8.78
N VAL A 134 6.43 9.86 8.68
CA VAL A 134 5.90 8.58 9.14
C VAL A 134 6.79 8.04 10.23
N ASP A 135 6.19 7.74 11.38
CA ASP A 135 6.87 7.10 12.50
C ASP A 135 6.55 5.61 12.56
N PHE A 136 7.56 4.82 12.84
CA PHE A 136 7.47 3.37 12.97
C PHE A 136 7.86 2.94 14.38
N ASP A 137 7.13 1.98 14.91
CA ASP A 137 7.55 1.20 16.07
C ASP A 137 8.60 0.18 15.62
N GLU A 138 9.85 0.64 15.48
CA GLU A 138 10.94 -0.15 14.92
C GLU A 138 11.18 -1.48 15.67
N PRO A 139 11.17 -1.51 17.04
CA PRO A 139 11.34 -2.78 17.75
C PRO A 139 10.24 -3.81 17.45
N PHE A 140 9.03 -3.35 17.16
CA PHE A 140 7.93 -4.25 16.79
C PHE A 140 8.21 -4.97 15.48
N PHE A 141 8.77 -4.28 14.49
CA PHE A 141 9.02 -4.85 13.17
C PHE A 141 10.26 -5.74 13.10
N ALA A 142 11.16 -5.65 14.05
CA ALA A 142 12.39 -6.45 14.07
C ALA A 142 12.05 -7.95 14.05
N ASN A 143 12.65 -8.67 13.10
CA ASN A 143 12.46 -10.12 12.90
C ASN A 143 11.01 -10.55 12.56
N LYS A 144 10.15 -9.62 12.15
CA LYS A 144 8.79 -9.93 11.70
C LYS A 144 8.74 -10.15 10.18
N SER A 145 7.93 -11.11 9.77
CA SER A 145 7.51 -11.22 8.37
C SER A 145 6.32 -10.32 8.12
N CYS A 146 6.42 -9.46 7.10
CA CYS A 146 5.39 -8.47 6.78
C CYS A 146 4.82 -8.69 5.38
N LEU A 147 3.51 -8.56 5.25
CA LEU A 147 2.80 -8.43 3.98
C LEU A 147 2.27 -7.00 3.87
N VAL A 148 2.70 -6.31 2.82
CA VAL A 148 2.36 -4.90 2.60
C VAL A 148 1.16 -4.78 1.69
N PHE A 149 0.21 -3.91 2.04
CA PHE A 149 -0.94 -3.55 1.21
C PHE A 149 -0.84 -2.09 0.77
N ASP A 150 -1.25 -1.83 -0.46
CA ASP A 150 -1.49 -0.47 -0.97
C ASP A 150 -2.77 -0.44 -1.82
N ASP A 151 -3.39 0.72 -1.92
CA ASP A 151 -4.61 0.88 -2.71
C ASP A 151 -4.34 0.71 -4.20
N VAL A 152 -3.30 1.32 -4.73
CA VAL A 152 -2.94 1.25 -6.15
C VAL A 152 -1.44 1.09 -6.34
N ILE A 153 -1.06 0.17 -7.21
CA ILE A 153 0.30 0.09 -7.73
C ILE A 153 0.34 0.61 -9.17
N THR A 154 1.21 1.58 -9.42
CA THR A 154 1.49 2.09 -10.78
C THR A 154 2.88 1.66 -11.20
N ARG A 155 3.91 2.28 -10.65
CA ARG A 155 5.32 1.93 -10.88
C ARG A 155 5.93 1.13 -9.74
N GLY A 156 5.28 1.08 -8.59
CA GLY A 156 5.74 0.35 -7.43
C GLY A 156 6.74 1.09 -6.54
N ILE A 157 6.96 2.39 -6.78
CA ILE A 157 7.94 3.19 -6.02
C ILE A 157 7.50 3.34 -4.56
N SER A 158 6.25 3.69 -4.30
CA SER A 158 5.72 3.83 -2.93
C SER A 158 5.81 2.52 -2.15
N PHE A 159 5.40 1.43 -2.77
CA PHE A 159 5.52 0.08 -2.20
C PHE A 159 6.97 -0.28 -1.90
N GLY A 160 7.86 -0.14 -2.88
CA GLY A 160 9.26 -0.52 -2.73
C GLY A 160 9.99 0.33 -1.68
N THR A 161 9.72 1.63 -1.65
CA THR A 161 10.28 2.54 -0.65
C THR A 161 9.82 2.17 0.77
N PHE A 162 8.53 1.88 0.95
CA PHE A 162 7.97 1.47 2.24
C PHE A 162 8.52 0.12 2.68
N ALA A 163 8.57 -0.86 1.78
CA ALA A 163 9.14 -2.18 2.05
C ALA A 163 10.62 -2.10 2.45
N ASN A 164 11.41 -1.26 1.79
CA ASN A 164 12.80 -1.03 2.14
C ASN A 164 12.96 -0.44 3.54
N LYS A 165 12.07 0.47 3.95
CA LYS A 165 12.09 1.01 5.32
C LYS A 165 11.81 -0.07 6.37
N LEU A 166 10.82 -0.92 6.14
CA LEU A 166 10.53 -2.03 7.05
C LEU A 166 11.73 -2.99 7.16
N GLU A 167 12.37 -3.30 6.05
CA GLU A 167 13.56 -4.15 6.04
C GLU A 167 14.76 -3.51 6.73
N ALA A 168 14.90 -2.18 6.66
CA ALA A 168 15.91 -1.45 7.42
C ALA A 168 15.74 -1.58 8.95
N PHE A 169 14.51 -1.82 9.42
CA PHE A 169 14.22 -2.11 10.83
C PHE A 169 14.33 -3.61 11.19
N GLY A 170 14.79 -4.43 10.27
CA GLY A 170 14.96 -5.86 10.49
C GLY A 170 13.74 -6.73 10.16
N ALA A 171 12.72 -6.18 9.51
CA ALA A 171 11.60 -6.95 9.00
C ALA A 171 11.98 -7.73 7.74
N ASN A 172 11.22 -8.79 7.46
CA ASN A 172 11.26 -9.51 6.21
C ASN A 172 9.97 -9.26 5.43
N VAL A 173 10.02 -8.46 4.37
CA VAL A 173 8.86 -8.18 3.53
C VAL A 173 8.66 -9.32 2.54
N LEU A 174 7.53 -10.01 2.64
CA LEU A 174 7.18 -11.17 1.80
C LEU A 174 6.70 -10.75 0.41
N GLY A 175 6.08 -9.58 0.30
CA GLY A 175 5.51 -9.05 -0.92
C GLY A 175 4.43 -8.02 -0.67
N GLY A 176 3.60 -7.78 -1.67
CA GLY A 176 2.54 -6.80 -1.60
C GLY A 176 1.22 -7.23 -2.23
N PHE A 177 0.13 -6.80 -1.62
CA PHE A 177 -1.22 -6.89 -2.17
C PHE A 177 -1.69 -5.48 -2.53
N PHE A 178 -2.35 -5.34 -3.67
CA PHE A 178 -2.80 -4.06 -4.22
C PHE A 178 -4.25 -4.17 -4.66
N LEU A 179 -5.09 -3.24 -4.22
CA LEU A 179 -6.48 -3.25 -4.67
C LEU A 179 -6.56 -3.06 -6.18
N GLY A 180 -5.81 -2.11 -6.73
CA GLY A 180 -5.77 -1.86 -8.16
C GLY A 180 -4.37 -1.77 -8.75
N LYS A 181 -4.20 -2.34 -9.95
CA LYS A 181 -3.02 -2.09 -10.80
C LYS A 181 -3.39 -1.08 -11.86
N THR A 182 -2.66 0.03 -11.93
CA THR A 182 -2.88 1.05 -12.94
C THR A 182 -2.72 0.47 -14.34
N THR A 183 -3.73 0.69 -15.17
CA THR A 183 -3.81 0.21 -16.55
C THR A 183 -4.23 1.37 -17.43
N TYR A 184 -3.50 1.60 -18.50
CA TYR A 184 -3.74 2.71 -19.44
C TYR A 184 -4.37 2.25 -20.75
N GLU A 185 -4.25 0.97 -21.06
CA GLU A 185 -4.80 0.37 -22.26
C GLU A 185 -6.08 -0.36 -21.92
N VAL A 186 -7.15 -0.05 -22.67
CA VAL A 186 -8.43 -0.75 -22.63
C VAL A 186 -8.36 -1.80 -23.73
N SER A 187 -8.17 -3.05 -23.35
CA SER A 187 -8.23 -4.20 -24.25
C SER A 187 -9.68 -4.62 -24.45
#